data_db0dbdcf211d75b2490a3f3c6ae459c3
#
_entry.id   db0dbdcf211d75b2490a3f3c6ae459c3
#
_cell.length_a   1.000
_cell.length_b   1.000
_cell.length_c   1.000
_cell.angle_alpha   90.00
_cell.angle_beta   90.00
_cell.angle_gamma   90.00
#
_symmetry.space_group_name_H-M   'P 1'
#
loop_
_entity.id
_entity.type
_entity.pdbx_description
1 polymer ?
#
loop_
_entity_poly.entity_id
_entity_poly.type
_entity_poly.pdbx_seq_one_letter_code
_entity_poly.pdbx_strand_id
1 'polypeptide(L)' 'MYFIEKNKKILGQEKKLYYGGSNNWTTHYDRRKLYKTYDEANKENESFLRDVLQIHRDNRGSILSDNK' A
#
# COMPACT_ATOMS: atom_id res chain seq x y z
N MET A 1 -10.33 -6.95 8.51
CA MET A 1 -9.91 -6.56 7.17
C MET A 1 -8.49 -6.04 7.17
N TYR A 2 -7.84 -5.99 6.01
CA TYR A 2 -6.46 -5.57 5.89
C TYR A 2 -6.34 -4.48 4.84
N PHE A 3 -5.32 -3.64 4.98
CA PHE A 3 -5.02 -2.60 4.01
C PHE A 3 -3.51 -2.42 3.91
N ILE A 4 -3.07 -1.72 2.86
CA ILE A 4 -1.65 -1.52 2.59
C ILE A 4 -1.31 -0.05 2.80
N GLU A 5 -0.26 0.19 3.59
CA GLU A 5 0.16 1.53 3.96
C GLU A 5 1.66 1.67 3.77
N LYS A 6 2.11 2.84 3.37
CA LYS A 6 3.55 3.13 3.34
C LYS A 6 3.81 4.58 3.71
N ASN A 7 5.03 4.85 4.15
CA ASN A 7 5.47 6.20 4.41
C ASN A 7 6.35 6.67 3.26
N LYS A 8 6.16 7.90 2.82
CA LYS A 8 6.96 8.47 1.76
C LYS A 8 7.34 9.90 2.11
N LYS A 9 8.58 10.26 1.82
CA LYS A 9 9.04 11.62 2.00
C LYS A 9 8.70 12.43 0.77
N ILE A 10 7.93 13.49 0.97
CA ILE A 10 7.52 14.38 -0.10
C ILE A 10 7.89 15.80 0.33
N LEU A 11 8.74 16.44 -0.44
CA LEU A 11 9.22 17.80 -0.14
C LEU A 11 9.76 17.95 1.28
N GLY A 12 10.52 16.95 1.71
CA GLY A 12 11.13 16.97 3.04
C GLY A 12 10.20 16.58 4.17
N GLN A 13 8.93 16.30 3.89
CA GLN A 13 7.98 15.89 4.90
C GLN A 13 7.58 14.44 4.70
N GLU A 14 7.49 13.71 5.80
CA GLU A 14 7.07 12.33 5.77
C GLU A 14 5.55 12.27 5.72
N LYS A 15 5.02 11.59 4.70
CA LYS A 15 3.58 11.44 4.54
C LYS A 15 3.20 9.98 4.48
N LYS A 16 2.04 9.69 5.03
CA LYS A 16 1.49 8.33 5.03
C LYS A 16 0.58 8.17 3.82
N LEU A 17 0.83 7.11 3.07
CA LEU A 17 0.06 6.79 1.88
C LEU A 17 -0.64 5.46 2.05
N TYR A 18 -1.85 5.37 1.53
CA TYR A 18 -2.66 4.15 1.56
C TYR A 18 -2.91 3.69 0.14
N TYR A 19 -2.81 2.38 -0.07
CA TYR A 19 -3.07 1.84 -1.39
C TYR A 19 -4.58 1.81 -1.65
N GLY A 20 -4.99 2.46 -2.73
CA GLY A 20 -6.40 2.55 -3.11
C GLY A 20 -6.81 1.61 -4.23
N GLY A 21 -5.90 0.76 -4.70
CA GLY A 21 -6.18 -0.12 -5.82
C GLY A 21 -5.74 0.48 -7.15
N SER A 22 -5.65 -0.34 -8.18
CA SER A 22 -5.32 0.10 -9.54
C SER A 22 -4.02 0.91 -9.62
N ASN A 23 -3.03 0.49 -8.84
CA ASN A 23 -1.72 1.15 -8.76
C ASN A 23 -1.76 2.59 -8.28
N ASN A 24 -2.80 2.95 -7.53
CA ASN A 24 -2.95 4.29 -6.99
C ASN A 24 -2.71 4.33 -5.49
N TRP A 25 -1.95 5.31 -5.06
CA TRP A 25 -1.74 5.59 -3.65
C TRP A 25 -2.44 6.88 -3.29
N THR A 26 -3.03 6.94 -2.11
CA THR A 26 -3.78 8.10 -1.66
C THR A 26 -3.41 8.47 -0.23
N THR A 27 -3.49 9.76 0.08
CA THR A 27 -3.32 10.22 1.46
C THR A 27 -4.61 10.12 2.26
N HIS A 28 -5.70 9.77 1.62
CA HIS A 28 -7.02 9.69 2.27
C HIS A 28 -7.23 8.30 2.85
N TYR A 29 -7.30 8.23 4.17
CA TYR A 29 -7.46 6.98 4.88
C TYR A 29 -8.76 6.26 4.49
N ASP A 30 -9.82 7.01 4.29
CA ASP A 30 -11.12 6.45 3.96
C ASP A 30 -11.21 5.92 2.53
N ARG A 31 -10.20 6.19 1.70
CA ARG A 31 -10.15 5.68 0.33
C ARG A 31 -9.22 4.48 0.17
N ARG A 32 -8.69 3.97 1.26
CA ARG A 32 -7.82 2.81 1.20
C ARG A 32 -8.61 1.59 0.74
N LYS A 33 -7.95 0.72 -0.02
CA LYS A 33 -8.56 -0.54 -0.41
C LYS A 33 -8.50 -1.53 0.73
N LEU A 34 -9.62 -2.18 1.00
CA LEU A 34 -9.71 -3.19 2.06
C LEU A 34 -9.67 -4.58 1.46
N TYR A 35 -8.96 -5.47 2.15
CA TYR A 35 -8.82 -6.87 1.76
C TYR A 35 -9.36 -7.75 2.88
N LYS A 36 -10.03 -8.82 2.51
CA LYS A 36 -10.59 -9.74 3.51
C LYS A 36 -9.52 -10.52 4.26
N THR A 37 -8.46 -10.89 3.56
CA THR A 37 -7.41 -11.72 4.13
C THR A 37 -6.06 -11.08 3.91
N TYR A 38 -5.11 -11.46 4.77
CA TYR A 38 -3.74 -11.02 4.62
C TYR A 38 -3.17 -11.48 3.27
N ASP A 39 -3.51 -12.69 2.85
CA ASP A 39 -2.98 -13.23 1.59
C ASP A 39 -3.39 -12.42 0.39
N GLU A 40 -4.62 -11.95 0.37
CA GLU A 40 -5.09 -11.09 -0.72
C GLU A 40 -4.30 -9.79 -0.78
N ALA A 41 -4.10 -9.16 0.38
CA ALA A 41 -3.33 -7.93 0.44
C ALA A 41 -1.88 -8.19 0.05
N ASN A 42 -1.32 -9.31 0.49
CA ASN A 42 0.06 -9.64 0.19
C ASN A 42 0.28 -9.88 -1.30
N LYS A 43 -0.67 -10.53 -1.95
CA LYS A 43 -0.58 -10.76 -3.40
C LYS A 43 -0.50 -9.45 -4.15
N GLU A 44 -1.38 -8.53 -3.79
CA GLU A 44 -1.41 -7.21 -4.44
C GLU A 44 -0.12 -6.45 -4.15
N ASN A 45 0.33 -6.49 -2.91
CA ASN A 45 1.53 -5.77 -2.51
C ASN A 45 2.77 -6.31 -3.21
N GLU A 46 2.86 -7.62 -3.36
CA GLU A 46 4.01 -8.25 -4.02
C GLU A 46 4.01 -8.05 -5.53
N SER A 47 2.87 -7.81 -6.13
CA SER A 47 2.81 -7.61 -7.57
C SER A 47 3.62 -6.40 -8.00
N PHE A 48 3.81 -5.43 -7.13
CA PHE A 48 4.66 -4.28 -7.42
C PHE A 48 6.10 -4.67 -7.67
N LEU A 49 6.57 -5.69 -6.98
CA LEU A 49 7.94 -6.16 -7.16
C LEU A 49 8.09 -7.02 -8.40
N ARG A 50 7.02 -7.69 -8.76
CA ARG A 50 7.06 -8.61 -9.89
C ARG A 50 7.20 -7.90 -11.22
N ASP A 51 6.48 -6.79 -11.36
CA ASP A 51 6.39 -6.12 -12.65
C ASP A 51 7.57 -5.22 -12.95
N VAL A 52 8.20 -4.64 -11.94
CA VAL A 52 9.22 -3.62 -12.19
C VAL A 52 10.45 -3.80 -11.31
N LEU A 53 10.67 -4.96 -10.84
CA LEU A 53 11.93 -5.29 -10.17
C LEU A 53 12.30 -4.27 -9.08
N GLN A 54 13.55 -3.83 -9.13
CA GLN A 54 14.13 -3.06 -8.04
C GLN A 54 13.69 -1.60 -8.01
N ILE A 55 13.34 -1.07 -9.16
CA ILE A 55 13.01 0.35 -9.26
C ILE A 55 11.76 0.68 -8.44
N HIS A 56 10.87 -0.27 -8.32
CA HIS A 56 9.59 -0.06 -7.65
C HIS A 56 9.48 -0.73 -6.29
N ARG A 57 10.61 -1.04 -5.69
CA ARG A 57 10.61 -1.59 -4.33
C ARG A 57 9.95 -0.66 -3.34
N ASP A 58 10.09 0.65 -3.59
CA ASP A 58 9.51 1.65 -2.70
C ASP A 58 7.99 1.72 -2.79
N ASN A 59 7.41 1.08 -3.82
CA ASN A 59 5.96 1.03 -3.94
C ASN A 59 5.34 -0.01 -3.04
N ARG A 60 6.16 -0.90 -2.49
CA ARG A 60 5.65 -1.91 -1.58
C ARG A 60 5.41 -1.30 -0.20
N GLY A 61 4.22 -1.53 0.32
CA GLY A 61 3.87 -1.04 1.64
C GLY A 61 3.80 -2.14 2.68
N SER A 62 3.40 -1.77 3.87
CA SER A 62 3.16 -2.70 4.96
C SER A 62 1.69 -3.04 5.04
N ILE A 63 1.39 -4.31 5.32
CA ILE A 63 0.02 -4.77 5.44
C ILE A 63 -0.40 -4.66 6.89
N LEU A 64 -1.46 -3.90 7.12
CA LEU A 64 -1.97 -3.66 8.46
C LEU A 64 -3.39 -4.17 8.60
N SER A 65 -3.72 -4.58 9.81
CA SER A 65 -5.06 -5.05 10.12
C SER A 65 -5.96 -3.87 10.49
N ASP A 66 -7.14 -3.86 9.90
CA ASP A 66 -8.16 -2.88 10.23
C ASP A 66 -9.16 -3.56 11.17
N ASN A 67 -9.17 -3.13 12.41
CA ASN A 67 -9.96 -3.76 13.46
C ASN A 67 -11.39 -3.25 13.56
N LYS A 68 -11.84 -2.51 12.60
CA LYS A 68 -13.22 -2.03 12.65
C LYS A 68 -14.22 -2.98 12.03
#